data_89e33488132818444528c5fb1fd3a98f
#
_entry.id   89e33488132818444528c5fb1fd3a98f
#
_cell.length_a   1.000
_cell.length_b   1.000
_cell.length_c   1.000
_cell.angle_alpha   90.00
_cell.angle_beta   90.00
_cell.angle_gamma   90.00
#
_symmetry.space_group_name_H-M   'P 1'
#
loop_
_entity.id
_entity.type
_entity.pdbx_description
1 polymer ?
#
loop_
_entity_poly.entity_id
_entity_poly.type
_entity_poly.pdbx_seq_one_letter_code
_entity_poly.pdbx_strand_id
1 'polypeptide(L)'
;MKTFKIILGMLIFSLFTPTVQATPFSINEQEINHYLNKTATINDSLRIPGLFSVDYSLKDLITRIGQNNDSRVEMSGLADMLIRLSAKTYIAKLHLTIDAVPYYNAKNGALYLKQLRILRWSGEPNNVMEQLQSVMPLLSRGIATLLSEIPVYTLDETDMKQMLIKKFARDIKVEKGHIDLIGGIF
;
A
#
# COMPACT_ATOMS: atom_id res chain seq x y z
N MET A 1 -70.99 19.15 -38.89
CA MET A 1 -69.79 18.26 -39.03
C MET A 1 -68.67 18.82 -38.15
N LYS A 2 -68.47 18.22 -36.99
CA LYS A 2 -67.44 18.65 -36.02
C LYS A 2 -66.34 17.62 -36.03
N THR A 3 -65.18 18.01 -36.55
CA THR A 3 -63.97 17.19 -36.61
C THR A 3 -63.36 17.09 -35.18
N PHE A 4 -63.37 15.90 -34.62
CA PHE A 4 -62.76 15.57 -33.35
C PHE A 4 -61.26 15.32 -33.58
N LYS A 5 -60.41 16.28 -33.20
CA LYS A 5 -58.94 16.09 -33.23
C LYS A 5 -58.52 15.31 -31.98
N ILE A 6 -58.16 14.06 -32.18
CA ILE A 6 -57.51 13.24 -31.16
C ILE A 6 -56.05 13.64 -31.09
N ILE A 7 -55.69 14.33 -30.02
CA ILE A 7 -54.29 14.60 -29.71
C ILE A 7 -53.75 13.38 -28.94
N LEU A 8 -53.06 12.55 -29.68
CA LEU A 8 -52.29 11.44 -29.11
C LEU A 8 -51.04 12.00 -28.41
N GLY A 9 -51.16 12.27 -27.13
CA GLY A 9 -50.05 12.63 -26.28
C GLY A 9 -49.15 11.41 -26.05
N MET A 10 -48.04 11.37 -26.82
CA MET A 10 -47.01 10.36 -26.65
C MET A 10 -46.26 10.66 -25.37
N LEU A 11 -46.64 10.01 -24.26
CA LEU A 11 -45.99 10.05 -22.97
C LEU A 11 -44.64 9.33 -23.09
N ILE A 12 -43.59 10.05 -23.40
CA ILE A 12 -42.20 9.54 -23.35
C ILE A 12 -41.84 9.43 -21.86
N PHE A 13 -42.09 8.26 -21.31
CA PHE A 13 -41.59 7.87 -20.00
C PHE A 13 -40.10 7.59 -20.17
N SER A 14 -39.30 8.62 -20.04
CA SER A 14 -37.82 8.47 -19.97
C SER A 14 -37.55 7.62 -18.73
N LEU A 15 -37.23 6.35 -18.95
CA LEU A 15 -36.65 5.46 -17.94
C LEU A 15 -35.30 6.01 -17.50
N PHE A 16 -35.31 6.94 -16.55
CA PHE A 16 -34.17 7.24 -15.75
C PHE A 16 -33.88 6.00 -14.91
N THR A 17 -33.09 5.08 -15.46
CA THR A 17 -32.47 4.04 -14.65
C THR A 17 -31.44 4.75 -13.78
N PRO A 18 -31.64 4.84 -12.46
CA PRO A 18 -30.56 5.29 -11.58
C PRO A 18 -29.43 4.27 -11.77
N THR A 19 -28.34 4.69 -12.37
CA THR A 19 -27.09 3.94 -12.29
C THR A 19 -26.69 3.96 -10.81
N VAL A 20 -26.99 2.89 -10.10
CA VAL A 20 -26.46 2.64 -8.76
C VAL A 20 -24.97 2.49 -8.96
N GLN A 21 -24.25 3.58 -8.82
CA GLN A 21 -22.81 3.52 -8.64
C GLN A 21 -22.60 2.91 -7.26
N ALA A 22 -22.28 1.61 -7.26
CA ALA A 22 -21.77 0.99 -6.04
C ALA A 22 -20.56 1.83 -5.62
N THR A 23 -20.67 2.52 -4.47
CA THR A 23 -19.54 3.25 -3.90
C THR A 23 -18.44 2.21 -3.68
N PRO A 24 -17.27 2.39 -4.31
CA PRO A 24 -16.17 1.46 -4.11
C PRO A 24 -15.82 1.44 -2.62
N PHE A 25 -15.40 0.29 -2.12
CA PHE A 25 -14.86 0.25 -0.78
C PHE A 25 -13.47 0.90 -0.82
N SER A 26 -13.32 1.98 -0.09
CA SER A 26 -12.07 2.74 -0.05
C SER A 26 -11.34 2.44 1.25
N ILE A 27 -10.05 2.21 1.15
CA ILE A 27 -9.11 2.10 2.28
C ILE A 27 -8.28 3.37 2.29
N ASN A 28 -8.41 4.16 3.35
CA ASN A 28 -7.70 5.44 3.48
C ASN A 28 -6.34 5.31 4.19
N GLU A 29 -5.56 6.39 4.15
CA GLU A 29 -4.24 6.46 4.78
C GLU A 29 -4.28 6.15 6.29
N GLN A 30 -5.32 6.58 6.98
CA GLN A 30 -5.46 6.38 8.43
C GLN A 30 -5.68 4.91 8.77
N GLU A 31 -6.49 4.20 7.98
CA GLU A 31 -6.74 2.76 8.16
C GLU A 31 -5.48 1.95 7.94
N ILE A 32 -4.71 2.25 6.88
CA ILE A 32 -3.42 1.60 6.61
C ILE A 32 -2.43 1.90 7.74
N ASN A 33 -2.30 3.16 8.15
CA ASN A 33 -1.39 3.57 9.21
C ASN A 33 -1.76 2.92 10.55
N HIS A 34 -3.07 2.83 10.85
CA HIS A 34 -3.53 2.13 12.05
C HIS A 34 -3.18 0.62 11.99
N TYR A 35 -3.43 -0.02 10.85
CA TYR A 35 -3.10 -1.43 10.65
C TYR A 35 -1.59 -1.68 10.83
N LEU A 36 -0.74 -0.88 10.17
CA LEU A 36 0.71 -1.03 10.26
C LEU A 36 1.22 -0.83 11.69
N ASN A 37 0.71 0.18 12.39
CA ASN A 37 1.13 0.46 13.78
C ASN A 37 0.57 -0.57 14.78
N LYS A 38 -0.57 -1.20 14.49
CA LYS A 38 -1.13 -2.27 15.32
C LYS A 38 -0.43 -3.62 15.08
N THR A 39 -0.04 -3.89 13.86
CA THR A 39 0.59 -5.17 13.47
C THR A 39 2.04 -5.26 13.98
N ALA A 40 2.51 -4.19 14.60
CA ALA A 40 3.75 -4.09 15.33
C ALA A 40 5.02 -3.83 14.52
N THR A 41 6.05 -3.61 15.25
CA THR A 41 7.43 -3.52 14.84
C THR A 41 7.76 -4.69 13.91
N ILE A 42 7.95 -4.41 12.63
CA ILE A 42 8.40 -5.40 11.67
C ILE A 42 9.87 -5.69 11.99
N ASN A 43 10.13 -6.83 12.60
CA ASN A 43 11.48 -7.28 12.89
C ASN A 43 11.87 -8.35 11.87
N ASP A 44 12.98 -8.13 11.18
CA ASP A 44 13.51 -9.11 10.24
C ASP A 44 15.03 -8.99 10.10
N SER A 45 15.64 -9.87 9.33
CA SER A 45 17.06 -9.86 9.08
C SER A 45 17.37 -10.08 7.61
N LEU A 46 18.26 -9.27 7.08
CA LEU A 46 18.86 -9.46 5.77
C LEU A 46 20.27 -10.01 5.94
N ARG A 47 20.57 -11.13 5.28
CA ARG A 47 21.89 -11.76 5.32
C ARG A 47 22.43 -12.01 3.93
N ILE A 48 23.64 -11.55 3.67
CA ILE A 48 24.40 -11.90 2.47
C ILE A 48 25.64 -12.64 2.94
N PRO A 49 25.70 -13.99 2.73
CA PRO A 49 26.79 -14.81 3.22
C PRO A 49 28.16 -14.27 2.77
N GLY A 50 29.10 -14.15 3.71
CA GLY A 50 30.45 -13.65 3.45
C GLY A 50 30.59 -12.13 3.29
N LEU A 51 29.52 -11.38 3.30
CA LEU A 51 29.54 -9.93 3.15
C LEU A 51 29.02 -9.20 4.39
N PHE A 52 27.73 -9.32 4.68
CA PHE A 52 27.13 -8.64 5.83
C PHE A 52 25.83 -9.29 6.29
N SER A 53 25.42 -8.95 7.52
CA SER A 53 24.07 -9.16 7.98
C SER A 53 23.53 -7.90 8.64
N VAL A 54 22.24 -7.67 8.49
CA VAL A 54 21.50 -6.57 9.13
C VAL A 54 20.29 -7.16 9.81
N ASP A 55 20.21 -7.03 11.12
CA ASP A 55 18.95 -7.22 11.84
C ASP A 55 18.32 -5.83 11.97
N TYR A 56 17.05 -5.68 11.64
CA TYR A 56 16.37 -4.39 11.66
C TYR A 56 14.97 -4.49 12.25
N SER A 57 14.54 -3.36 12.79
CA SER A 57 13.22 -3.16 13.37
C SER A 57 12.62 -1.91 12.77
N LEU A 58 11.53 -2.06 11.98
CA LEU A 58 10.80 -0.95 11.40
C LEU A 58 9.71 -0.47 12.36
N LYS A 59 9.61 0.86 12.52
CA LYS A 59 8.61 1.50 13.38
C LYS A 59 8.20 2.87 12.83
N ASP A 60 7.16 3.44 13.42
CA ASP A 60 6.64 4.77 13.07
C ASP A 60 6.32 4.88 11.56
N LEU A 61 5.66 3.84 11.04
CA LEU A 61 5.31 3.77 9.63
C LEU A 61 4.16 4.73 9.32
N ILE A 62 4.39 5.60 8.35
CA ILE A 62 3.41 6.57 7.84
C ILE A 62 3.27 6.39 6.34
N THR A 63 2.05 6.16 5.90
CA THR A 63 1.70 5.96 4.49
C THR A 63 0.98 7.19 3.94
N ARG A 64 1.31 7.56 2.71
CA ARG A 64 0.63 8.58 1.90
C ARG A 64 0.30 8.00 0.54
N ILE A 65 -0.92 8.22 0.06
CA ILE A 65 -1.46 7.56 -1.12
C ILE A 65 -1.69 8.59 -2.24
N GLY A 66 -1.20 8.29 -3.45
CA GLY A 66 -1.52 9.05 -4.66
C GLY A 66 -1.15 10.55 -4.60
N GLN A 67 -0.09 10.93 -3.87
CA GLN A 67 0.25 12.33 -3.64
C GLN A 67 0.67 13.07 -4.92
N ASN A 68 1.27 12.36 -5.88
CA ASN A 68 1.81 12.92 -7.12
C ASN A 68 0.94 12.59 -8.35
N ASN A 69 -0.35 12.29 -8.16
CA ASN A 69 -1.27 11.80 -9.20
C ASN A 69 -0.73 10.55 -9.94
N ASP A 70 0.13 9.80 -9.28
CA ASP A 70 0.63 8.51 -9.73
C ASP A 70 -0.09 7.38 -8.95
N SER A 71 -0.13 6.20 -9.51
CA SER A 71 -0.72 5.02 -8.86
C SER A 71 0.22 4.43 -7.82
N ARG A 72 0.88 5.27 -7.02
CA ARG A 72 1.89 4.87 -6.04
C ARG A 72 1.52 5.27 -4.62
N VAL A 73 2.12 4.55 -3.69
CA VAL A 73 2.00 4.80 -2.25
C VAL A 73 3.40 5.16 -1.75
N GLU A 74 3.52 6.30 -1.08
CA GLU A 74 4.72 6.68 -0.35
C GLU A 74 4.62 6.17 1.09
N MET A 75 5.68 5.56 1.60
CA MET A 75 5.78 5.12 2.99
C MET A 75 7.07 5.66 3.60
N SER A 76 6.96 6.26 4.78
CA SER A 76 8.09 6.72 5.59
C SER A 76 8.14 5.97 6.90
N GLY A 77 9.33 5.75 7.45
CA GLY A 77 9.49 5.08 8.74
C GLY A 77 10.90 5.18 9.28
N LEU A 78 11.05 4.67 10.49
CA LEU A 78 12.31 4.52 11.20
C LEU A 78 12.74 3.06 11.18
N ALA A 79 14.02 2.81 10.93
CA ALA A 79 14.63 1.50 11.09
C ALA A 79 15.73 1.57 12.16
N ASP A 80 15.55 0.88 13.27
CA ASP A 80 16.66 0.57 14.16
C ASP A 80 17.40 -0.64 13.58
N MET A 81 18.70 -0.53 13.41
CA MET A 81 19.49 -1.56 12.72
C MET A 81 20.70 -2.00 13.53
N LEU A 82 20.93 -3.31 13.53
CA LEU A 82 22.18 -3.92 13.98
C LEU A 82 22.88 -4.51 12.76
N ILE A 83 23.94 -3.84 12.32
CA ILE A 83 24.66 -4.16 11.10
C ILE A 83 25.96 -4.88 11.48
N ARG A 84 26.15 -6.09 10.97
CA ARG A 84 27.40 -6.83 11.10
C ARG A 84 28.12 -6.85 9.75
N LEU A 85 29.23 -6.16 9.69
CA LEU A 85 30.06 -6.06 8.49
C LEU A 85 31.45 -6.61 8.82
N SER A 86 31.82 -7.73 8.22
CA SER A 86 33.04 -8.46 8.56
C SER A 86 33.12 -8.78 10.07
N ALA A 87 34.15 -8.29 10.76
CA ALA A 87 34.34 -8.49 12.18
C ALA A 87 33.76 -7.36 13.07
N LYS A 88 33.10 -6.35 12.47
CA LYS A 88 32.59 -5.19 13.19
C LYS A 88 31.07 -5.19 13.23
N THR A 89 30.54 -4.74 14.36
CA THR A 89 29.11 -4.53 14.57
C THR A 89 28.83 -3.05 14.75
N TYR A 90 27.80 -2.57 14.07
CA TYR A 90 27.37 -1.18 14.13
C TYR A 90 25.89 -1.12 14.52
N ILE A 91 25.56 -0.18 15.37
CA ILE A 91 24.16 0.18 15.67
C ILE A 91 23.87 1.46 14.90
N ALA A 92 22.76 1.47 14.17
CA ALA A 92 22.36 2.62 13.37
C ALA A 92 20.86 2.83 13.45
N LYS A 93 20.45 4.08 13.26
CA LYS A 93 19.06 4.45 13.02
C LYS A 93 18.95 5.03 11.63
N LEU A 94 18.01 4.55 10.86
CA LEU A 94 17.77 4.97 9.50
C LEU A 94 16.37 5.54 9.37
N HIS A 95 16.25 6.77 8.87
CA HIS A 95 15.02 7.33 8.36
C HIS A 95 14.91 6.93 6.89
N LEU A 96 13.84 6.27 6.51
CA LEU A 96 13.63 5.79 5.15
C LEU A 96 12.31 6.33 4.60
N THR A 97 12.35 6.84 3.39
CA THR A 97 11.17 7.15 2.60
C THR A 97 11.24 6.37 1.30
N ILE A 98 10.25 5.58 1.04
CA ILE A 98 10.12 4.73 -0.15
C ILE A 98 8.83 5.08 -0.87
N ASP A 99 8.74 4.76 -2.15
CA ASP A 99 7.48 4.62 -2.84
C ASP A 99 7.36 3.25 -3.50
N ALA A 100 6.13 2.82 -3.70
CA ALA A 100 5.84 1.53 -4.28
C ALA A 100 4.47 1.53 -4.97
N VAL A 101 4.26 0.57 -5.85
CA VAL A 101 2.95 0.32 -6.48
C VAL A 101 2.18 -0.65 -5.60
N PRO A 102 1.02 -0.27 -5.05
CA PRO A 102 0.18 -1.20 -4.33
C PRO A 102 -0.46 -2.20 -5.30
N TYR A 103 -0.73 -3.40 -4.82
CA TYR A 103 -1.55 -4.36 -5.53
C TYR A 103 -2.41 -5.15 -4.56
N TYR A 104 -3.59 -5.55 -5.00
CA TYR A 104 -4.50 -6.35 -4.21
C TYR A 104 -4.39 -7.82 -4.58
N ASN A 105 -4.27 -8.65 -3.57
CA ASN A 105 -4.35 -10.09 -3.71
C ASN A 105 -5.74 -10.57 -3.25
N ALA A 106 -6.63 -10.82 -4.20
CA ALA A 106 -8.00 -11.24 -3.91
C ALA A 106 -8.08 -12.58 -3.15
N LYS A 107 -7.10 -13.45 -3.28
CA LYS A 107 -7.06 -14.74 -2.57
C LYS A 107 -6.90 -14.55 -1.06
N ASN A 108 -6.06 -13.59 -0.66
CA ASN A 108 -5.78 -13.32 0.74
C ASN A 108 -6.66 -12.19 1.29
N GLY A 109 -7.26 -11.37 0.41
CA GLY A 109 -7.96 -10.15 0.80
C GLY A 109 -6.99 -9.08 1.33
N ALA A 110 -5.80 -8.98 0.76
CA ALA A 110 -4.75 -8.14 1.30
C ALA A 110 -4.08 -7.26 0.25
N LEU A 111 -3.62 -6.09 0.69
CA LEU A 111 -2.80 -5.16 -0.07
C LEU A 111 -1.33 -5.40 0.21
N TYR A 112 -0.53 -5.42 -0.84
CA TYR A 112 0.91 -5.55 -0.83
C TYR A 112 1.55 -4.44 -1.65
N LEU A 113 2.87 -4.28 -1.51
CA LEU A 113 3.66 -3.30 -2.25
C LEU A 113 4.64 -4.01 -3.19
N LYS A 114 4.75 -3.50 -4.42
CA LYS A 114 5.71 -3.96 -5.43
C LYS A 114 6.42 -2.80 -6.10
N GLN A 115 7.48 -3.07 -6.87
CA GLN A 115 8.22 -2.03 -7.59
C GLN A 115 8.69 -0.89 -6.69
N LEU A 116 9.25 -1.26 -5.54
CA LEU A 116 9.73 -0.34 -4.53
C LEU A 116 10.90 0.51 -5.05
N ARG A 117 10.87 1.80 -4.73
CA ARG A 117 11.98 2.74 -4.93
C ARG A 117 12.29 3.46 -3.62
N ILE A 118 13.55 3.61 -3.27
CA ILE A 118 13.96 4.48 -2.17
C ILE A 118 14.01 5.91 -2.69
N LEU A 119 13.20 6.78 -2.11
CA LEU A 119 13.16 8.20 -2.45
C LEU A 119 14.19 9.00 -1.66
N ARG A 120 14.27 8.75 -0.37
CA ARG A 120 15.16 9.44 0.57
C ARG A 120 15.58 8.49 1.68
N TRP A 121 16.76 8.68 2.15
CA TRP A 121 17.24 8.04 3.37
C TRP A 121 18.25 8.94 4.07
N SER A 122 18.27 8.89 5.38
CA SER A 122 19.23 9.55 6.24
C SER A 122 19.30 8.78 7.55
N GLY A 123 20.35 8.99 8.31
CA GLY A 123 20.45 8.26 9.58
C GLY A 123 21.70 8.64 10.38
N GLU A 124 21.88 7.93 11.46
CA GLU A 124 22.97 8.12 12.41
C GLU A 124 23.55 6.77 12.90
N PRO A 125 24.83 6.73 13.26
CA PRO A 125 25.81 7.82 13.15
C PRO A 125 26.35 7.97 11.71
N ASN A 126 26.85 9.16 11.36
CA ASN A 126 27.30 9.52 10.01
C ASN A 126 28.34 8.57 9.43
N ASN A 127 29.32 8.14 10.23
CA ASN A 127 30.36 7.21 9.78
C ASN A 127 29.81 5.83 9.37
N VAL A 128 28.67 5.44 9.91
CA VAL A 128 27.95 4.22 9.48
C VAL A 128 27.16 4.49 8.22
N MET A 129 26.57 5.69 8.09
CA MET A 129 25.83 6.08 6.89
C MET A 129 26.73 6.11 5.66
N GLU A 130 27.96 6.60 5.77
CA GLU A 130 28.95 6.57 4.69
C GLU A 130 29.25 5.13 4.22
N GLN A 131 29.38 4.20 5.16
CA GLN A 131 29.59 2.78 4.84
C GLN A 131 28.33 2.13 4.22
N LEU A 132 27.15 2.49 4.70
CA LEU A 132 25.89 2.00 4.17
C LEU A 132 25.66 2.45 2.72
N GLN A 133 26.16 3.60 2.32
CA GLN A 133 25.99 4.11 0.96
C GLN A 133 26.42 3.08 -0.11
N SER A 134 27.49 2.35 0.14
CA SER A 134 28.01 1.33 -0.78
C SER A 134 27.12 0.07 -0.86
N VAL A 135 26.35 -0.24 0.19
CA VAL A 135 25.49 -1.42 0.27
C VAL A 135 24.00 -1.09 0.10
N MET A 136 23.63 0.18 -0.03
CA MET A 136 22.26 0.63 -0.22
C MET A 136 21.52 -0.07 -1.37
N PRO A 137 22.14 -0.35 -2.54
CA PRO A 137 21.45 -1.10 -3.61
C PRO A 137 21.05 -2.51 -3.20
N LEU A 138 21.83 -3.16 -2.32
CA LEU A 138 21.51 -4.49 -1.78
C LEU A 138 20.42 -4.42 -0.72
N LEU A 139 20.50 -3.43 0.18
CA LEU A 139 19.46 -3.16 1.18
C LEU A 139 18.13 -2.86 0.50
N SER A 140 18.14 -2.03 -0.54
CA SER A 140 16.93 -1.71 -1.31
C SER A 140 16.25 -2.96 -1.88
N ARG A 141 17.01 -3.90 -2.42
CA ARG A 141 16.45 -5.17 -2.90
C ARG A 141 15.88 -6.02 -1.76
N GLY A 142 16.58 -6.11 -0.64
CA GLY A 142 16.09 -6.84 0.54
C GLY A 142 14.77 -6.26 1.07
N ILE A 143 14.70 -4.94 1.22
CA ILE A 143 13.48 -4.24 1.64
C ILE A 143 12.36 -4.46 0.63
N ALA A 144 12.66 -4.40 -0.68
CA ALA A 144 11.67 -4.63 -1.73
C ALA A 144 11.09 -6.05 -1.67
N THR A 145 11.93 -7.06 -1.46
CA THR A 145 11.49 -8.46 -1.29
C THR A 145 10.59 -8.57 -0.06
N LEU A 146 11.04 -8.06 1.08
CA LEU A 146 10.28 -8.11 2.32
C LEU A 146 8.89 -7.48 2.18
N LEU A 147 8.82 -6.23 1.69
CA LEU A 147 7.54 -5.53 1.55
C LEU A 147 6.63 -6.09 0.46
N SER A 148 7.16 -6.92 -0.45
CA SER A 148 6.34 -7.67 -1.40
C SER A 148 5.66 -8.89 -0.77
N GLU A 149 6.15 -9.37 0.36
CA GLU A 149 5.65 -10.55 1.08
C GLU A 149 4.79 -10.20 2.28
N ILE A 150 4.99 -9.01 2.87
CA ILE A 150 4.24 -8.55 4.04
C ILE A 150 3.07 -7.67 3.57
N PRO A 151 1.82 -7.99 3.98
CA PRO A 151 0.68 -7.14 3.65
C PRO A 151 0.76 -5.82 4.41
N VAL A 152 0.50 -4.71 3.71
CA VAL A 152 0.36 -3.38 4.32
C VAL A 152 -1.05 -3.12 4.83
N TYR A 153 -2.00 -3.95 4.41
CA TYR A 153 -3.36 -3.97 4.90
C TYR A 153 -4.00 -5.33 4.59
N THR A 154 -4.83 -5.84 5.50
CA THR A 154 -5.60 -7.07 5.28
C THR A 154 -7.04 -6.81 5.69
N LEU A 155 -7.98 -7.23 4.85
CA LEU A 155 -9.40 -7.15 5.13
C LEU A 155 -9.74 -8.05 6.32
N ASP A 156 -10.52 -7.52 7.26
CA ASP A 156 -10.99 -8.23 8.44
C ASP A 156 -12.15 -9.17 8.07
N GLU A 157 -11.93 -10.45 8.17
CA GLU A 157 -12.95 -11.48 7.87
C GLU A 157 -14.05 -11.57 8.95
N THR A 158 -13.87 -10.94 10.10
CA THR A 158 -14.90 -10.84 11.14
C THR A 158 -15.88 -9.70 10.87
N ASP A 159 -15.51 -8.73 10.05
CA ASP A 159 -16.39 -7.68 9.55
C ASP A 159 -17.14 -8.16 8.30
N MET A 160 -18.46 -8.24 8.41
CA MET A 160 -19.33 -8.75 7.32
C MET A 160 -19.16 -7.95 6.02
N LYS A 161 -18.97 -6.62 6.10
CA LYS A 161 -18.75 -5.75 4.94
C LYS A 161 -17.43 -6.07 4.26
N GLN A 162 -16.35 -6.17 5.04
CA GLN A 162 -15.02 -6.48 4.53
C GLN A 162 -14.94 -7.91 3.98
N MET A 163 -15.63 -8.86 4.59
CA MET A 163 -15.76 -10.23 4.07
C MET A 163 -16.44 -10.25 2.68
N LEU A 164 -17.52 -9.48 2.50
CA LEU A 164 -18.18 -9.35 1.20
C LEU A 164 -17.26 -8.71 0.17
N ILE A 165 -16.53 -7.66 0.56
CA ILE A 165 -15.58 -6.99 -0.31
C ILE A 165 -14.49 -7.96 -0.76
N LYS A 166 -13.90 -8.72 0.16
CA LYS A 166 -12.91 -9.76 -0.16
C LYS A 166 -13.44 -10.73 -1.22
N LYS A 167 -14.70 -11.10 -1.14
CA LYS A 167 -15.34 -12.02 -2.09
C LYS A 167 -15.46 -11.44 -3.51
N PHE A 168 -15.72 -10.14 -3.63
CA PHE A 168 -16.05 -9.50 -4.91
C PHE A 168 -14.93 -8.64 -5.49
N ALA A 169 -14.05 -8.06 -4.66
CA ALA A 169 -12.94 -7.24 -5.14
C ALA A 169 -11.95 -8.08 -5.96
N ARG A 170 -11.49 -7.51 -7.07
CA ARG A 170 -10.53 -8.14 -7.98
C ARG A 170 -9.35 -7.25 -8.31
N ASP A 171 -9.54 -5.94 -8.20
CA ASP A 171 -8.55 -4.93 -8.57
C ASP A 171 -8.62 -3.74 -7.63
N ILE A 172 -7.72 -2.80 -7.81
CA ILE A 172 -7.64 -1.56 -7.04
C ILE A 172 -7.46 -0.36 -7.97
N LYS A 173 -7.93 0.79 -7.50
CA LYS A 173 -7.61 2.09 -8.06
C LYS A 173 -7.01 2.96 -6.98
N VAL A 174 -5.86 3.55 -7.28
CA VAL A 174 -5.19 4.49 -6.36
C VAL A 174 -5.71 5.89 -6.65
N GLU A 175 -6.27 6.51 -5.63
CA GLU A 175 -6.72 7.90 -5.63
C GLU A 175 -5.96 8.68 -4.57
N LYS A 176 -6.07 10.00 -4.59
CA LYS A 176 -5.40 10.82 -3.60
C LYS A 176 -5.98 10.58 -2.20
N GLY A 177 -5.15 10.05 -1.30
CA GLY A 177 -5.50 9.79 0.10
C GLY A 177 -6.19 8.45 0.35
N HIS A 178 -6.51 7.65 -0.69
CA HIS A 178 -7.16 6.35 -0.51
C HIS A 178 -6.93 5.39 -1.68
N ILE A 179 -7.21 4.12 -1.44
CA ILE A 179 -7.23 3.04 -2.43
C ILE A 179 -8.64 2.50 -2.51
N ASP A 180 -9.24 2.53 -3.69
CA ASP A 180 -10.53 1.93 -3.96
C ASP A 180 -10.35 0.46 -4.35
N LEU A 181 -11.12 -0.43 -3.72
CA LEU A 181 -11.24 -1.82 -4.12
C LEU A 181 -12.36 -1.95 -5.15
N ILE A 182 -12.01 -2.43 -6.34
CA ILE A 182 -12.91 -2.52 -7.49
C ILE A 182 -13.41 -3.96 -7.61
N GLY A 183 -14.73 -4.12 -7.67
CA GLY A 183 -15.38 -5.39 -7.95
C GLY A 183 -15.20 -5.81 -9.41
N GLY A 184 -15.06 -7.10 -9.66
CA GLY A 184 -15.18 -7.64 -11.03
C GLY A 184 -16.61 -7.47 -11.53
N ILE A 185 -16.76 -6.98 -12.77
CA ILE A 185 -18.05 -7.01 -13.48
C ILE A 185 -18.29 -8.47 -13.88
N PHE A 186 -19.40 -9.02 -13.43
CA PHE A 186 -19.90 -10.33 -13.90
C PHE A 186 -20.69 -10.13 -15.19
#